data_a2a25cb385da5a9e54efa771d9c174c8
#
_entry.id   a2a25cb385da5a9e54efa771d9c174c8
#
_cell.length_a   1.000
_cell.length_b   1.000
_cell.length_c   1.000
_cell.angle_alpha   90.00
_cell.angle_beta   90.00
_cell.angle_gamma   90.00
#
_symmetry.space_group_name_H-M   'P 1'
#
loop_
_entity.id
_entity.type
_entity.pdbx_description
1 polymer ?
#
loop_
_entity_poly.entity_id
_entity_poly.type
_entity_poly.pdbx_seq_one_letter_code
_entity_poly.pdbx_strand_id
1 'polypeptide(L)'
;MEEDFEFGFSEDPRFSVERYEEMIRNQDQYFFDAQAFENIIEYYIEKNDPIKALQVTDYAINQHPFAAVFSIKQAQLYVATNQFDLAFESLCRAETLEPSEADIYTIRGNVYEGMERHQDALDNYEKALTLAESTDEILLHIAYVYQSMGDYENSVNYLKQCLQQNMENQDALYELAFCYDVLDKQEESIKFYEQYIDNEPYSYAAWYNLGNAFNKMDLFEKSIDAYDYAILIKDNFASAYFNKGNALVHLDRYAEAIEVYKQTFEYEPPSGDTYCAIGECYEKLERMDEARSYYKKSVKLDPAQSDAWFGIGVTLDFEERYFESLYFYRKALDLDDKNADYWFAIADAQYKLKQLPESEKAYEKVLELNPVDIEAWLDYSSILFEQDKLDSAIEVISEGIKNNPDSAELYYRMVAYLFAAQQFSEALIYLETALNSDPEKHHILFEYLPQLHENKVIVDIINRYTR
;
A
#
# COMPACT_ATOMS: atom_id res chain seq x y z
N MET A 1 -45.82 2.25 -58.95
CA MET A 1 -45.47 1.45 -57.76
C MET A 1 -44.04 1.79 -57.46
N GLU A 2 -43.88 2.83 -56.70
CA GLU A 2 -42.60 3.23 -56.08
C GLU A 2 -42.48 2.49 -54.78
N GLU A 3 -41.54 1.58 -54.66
CA GLU A 3 -41.19 0.95 -53.40
C GLU A 3 -40.28 1.87 -52.61
N ASP A 4 -40.83 2.47 -51.53
CA ASP A 4 -40.09 3.15 -50.51
C ASP A 4 -39.20 2.13 -49.78
N PHE A 5 -37.90 2.15 -50.07
CA PHE A 5 -36.90 1.46 -49.26
C PHE A 5 -36.60 2.32 -48.03
N GLU A 6 -37.28 2.03 -46.92
CA GLU A 6 -36.83 2.43 -45.59
C GLU A 6 -35.54 1.66 -45.25
N PHE A 7 -34.41 2.35 -45.40
CA PHE A 7 -33.12 1.86 -44.87
C PHE A 7 -33.03 2.20 -43.39
N GLY A 8 -33.54 1.32 -42.57
CA GLY A 8 -33.25 1.29 -41.14
C GLY A 8 -32.36 0.08 -40.82
N PHE A 9 -31.12 0.09 -41.23
CA PHE A 9 -30.10 -0.85 -40.76
C PHE A 9 -29.09 -0.06 -39.94
N SER A 10 -29.00 -0.35 -38.65
CA SER A 10 -27.76 -0.09 -37.89
C SER A 10 -26.68 -0.97 -38.53
N GLU A 11 -25.86 -0.40 -39.42
CA GLU A 11 -24.74 -1.13 -40.02
C GLU A 11 -23.81 -1.59 -38.87
N ASP A 12 -23.41 -2.86 -38.88
CA ASP A 12 -22.41 -3.40 -37.99
C ASP A 12 -21.18 -2.46 -38.01
N PRO A 13 -20.70 -1.91 -36.91
CA PRO A 13 -19.55 -1.01 -36.84
C PRO A 13 -18.34 -1.52 -37.64
N ARG A 14 -18.17 -2.84 -37.72
CA ARG A 14 -17.11 -3.50 -38.49
C ARG A 14 -17.19 -3.24 -39.98
N PHE A 15 -18.38 -3.10 -40.51
CA PHE A 15 -18.56 -2.80 -41.95
C PHE A 15 -18.04 -1.42 -42.32
N SER A 16 -18.29 -0.41 -41.49
CA SER A 16 -17.77 0.95 -41.69
C SER A 16 -16.25 0.97 -41.65
N VAL A 17 -15.62 0.18 -40.73
CA VAL A 17 -14.17 0.06 -40.65
C VAL A 17 -13.57 -0.61 -41.88
N GLU A 18 -14.13 -1.75 -42.34
CA GLU A 18 -13.66 -2.45 -43.54
C GLU A 18 -13.73 -1.54 -44.79
N ARG A 19 -14.82 -0.81 -44.94
CA ARG A 19 -15.03 0.15 -46.01
C ARG A 19 -14.05 1.32 -45.94
N TYR A 20 -13.72 1.81 -44.76
CA TYR A 20 -12.72 2.84 -44.55
C TYR A 20 -11.31 2.33 -44.89
N GLU A 21 -10.93 1.14 -44.44
CA GLU A 21 -9.64 0.53 -44.77
C GLU A 21 -9.49 0.24 -46.28
N GLU A 22 -10.59 -0.15 -46.96
CA GLU A 22 -10.60 -0.32 -48.40
C GLU A 22 -10.37 1.03 -49.13
N MET A 23 -11.05 2.09 -48.69
CA MET A 23 -10.85 3.44 -49.21
C MET A 23 -9.39 3.90 -49.11
N ILE A 24 -8.77 3.67 -47.92
CA ILE A 24 -7.35 4.04 -47.73
C ILE A 24 -6.43 3.21 -48.63
N ARG A 25 -6.67 1.89 -48.73
CA ARG A 25 -5.86 0.96 -49.53
C ARG A 25 -5.89 1.29 -51.02
N ASN A 26 -7.08 1.64 -51.50
CA ASN A 26 -7.30 1.95 -52.94
C ASN A 26 -6.99 3.40 -53.30
N GLN A 27 -6.73 4.28 -52.30
CA GLN A 27 -6.58 5.73 -52.48
C GLN A 27 -7.83 6.38 -53.10
N ASP A 28 -9.01 5.81 -52.81
CA ASP A 28 -10.29 6.32 -53.24
C ASP A 28 -10.85 7.35 -52.25
N GLN A 29 -11.95 8.02 -52.61
CA GLN A 29 -12.70 8.91 -51.73
C GLN A 29 -14.12 8.38 -51.56
N TYR A 30 -14.43 7.85 -50.37
CA TYR A 30 -15.77 7.43 -50.00
C TYR A 30 -16.39 8.48 -49.06
N PHE A 31 -17.68 8.67 -49.19
CA PHE A 31 -18.44 9.46 -48.21
C PHE A 31 -18.91 8.53 -47.10
N PHE A 32 -18.74 8.99 -45.87
CA PHE A 32 -19.26 8.38 -44.66
C PHE A 32 -20.15 9.40 -43.95
N ASP A 33 -21.25 8.98 -43.36
CA ASP A 33 -22.01 9.83 -42.46
C ASP A 33 -21.28 10.00 -41.11
N ALA A 34 -21.81 10.89 -40.27
CA ALA A 34 -21.19 11.20 -38.98
C ALA A 34 -21.12 9.98 -38.08
N GLN A 35 -22.18 9.19 -38.02
CA GLN A 35 -22.24 7.99 -37.17
C GLN A 35 -21.23 6.92 -37.59
N ALA A 36 -21.03 6.74 -38.89
CA ALA A 36 -20.02 5.82 -39.41
C ALA A 36 -18.60 6.25 -39.01
N PHE A 37 -18.29 7.55 -39.06
CA PHE A 37 -16.99 8.04 -38.57
C PHE A 37 -16.82 7.87 -37.08
N GLU A 38 -17.85 8.12 -36.28
CA GLU A 38 -17.78 7.89 -34.81
C GLU A 38 -17.47 6.43 -34.53
N ASN A 39 -18.18 5.49 -35.17
CA ASN A 39 -17.95 4.05 -34.98
C ASN A 39 -16.50 3.64 -35.39
N ILE A 40 -15.95 4.23 -36.46
CA ILE A 40 -14.57 3.94 -36.91
C ILE A 40 -13.55 4.51 -35.91
N ILE A 41 -13.77 5.72 -35.40
CA ILE A 41 -12.89 6.34 -34.38
C ILE A 41 -12.87 5.47 -33.10
N GLU A 42 -14.05 5.10 -32.59
CA GLU A 42 -14.20 4.25 -31.40
C GLU A 42 -13.51 2.89 -31.58
N TYR A 43 -13.69 2.25 -32.73
CA TYR A 43 -12.99 1.00 -33.04
C TYR A 43 -11.46 1.11 -32.90
N TYR A 44 -10.84 2.20 -33.42
CA TYR A 44 -9.39 2.36 -33.29
C TYR A 44 -8.96 2.77 -31.88
N ILE A 45 -9.80 3.47 -31.11
CA ILE A 45 -9.58 3.74 -29.69
C ILE A 45 -9.58 2.41 -28.90
N GLU A 46 -10.58 1.55 -29.11
CA GLU A 46 -10.65 0.21 -28.47
C GLU A 46 -9.46 -0.68 -28.83
N LYS A 47 -8.92 -0.53 -30.05
CA LYS A 47 -7.70 -1.24 -30.47
C LYS A 47 -6.41 -0.60 -29.99
N ASN A 48 -6.49 0.46 -29.20
CA ASN A 48 -5.34 1.23 -28.71
C ASN A 48 -4.42 1.72 -29.86
N ASP A 49 -5.04 2.17 -30.97
CA ASP A 49 -4.35 2.77 -32.14
C ASP A 49 -4.73 4.24 -32.31
N PRO A 50 -4.22 5.15 -31.46
CA PRO A 50 -4.56 6.57 -31.51
C PRO A 50 -4.11 7.25 -32.78
N ILE A 51 -3.08 6.74 -33.48
CA ILE A 51 -2.59 7.32 -34.73
C ILE A 51 -3.64 7.15 -35.83
N LYS A 52 -4.20 5.95 -35.96
CA LYS A 52 -5.27 5.72 -36.94
C LYS A 52 -6.54 6.44 -36.53
N ALA A 53 -6.91 6.48 -35.26
CA ALA A 53 -8.05 7.25 -34.78
C ALA A 53 -7.92 8.73 -35.16
N LEU A 54 -6.75 9.37 -34.99
CA LEU A 54 -6.48 10.73 -35.43
C LEU A 54 -6.61 10.90 -36.97
N GLN A 55 -6.11 9.97 -37.76
CA GLN A 55 -6.31 10.00 -39.20
C GLN A 55 -7.78 9.98 -39.60
N VAL A 56 -8.59 9.17 -38.92
CA VAL A 56 -10.04 9.13 -39.15
C VAL A 56 -10.70 10.45 -38.78
N THR A 57 -10.32 11.09 -37.67
CA THR A 57 -10.86 12.39 -37.27
C THR A 57 -10.54 13.48 -38.33
N ASP A 58 -9.35 13.44 -38.95
CA ASP A 58 -9.02 14.36 -40.03
C ASP A 58 -9.92 14.20 -41.26
N TYR A 59 -10.20 12.95 -41.67
CA TYR A 59 -11.17 12.67 -42.72
C TYR A 59 -12.59 13.12 -42.34
N ALA A 60 -13.01 12.86 -41.12
CA ALA A 60 -14.32 13.24 -40.60
C ALA A 60 -14.51 14.76 -40.60
N ILE A 61 -13.54 15.53 -40.11
CA ILE A 61 -13.57 16.99 -40.10
C ILE A 61 -13.64 17.55 -41.54
N ASN A 62 -12.89 16.96 -42.48
CA ASN A 62 -12.92 17.39 -43.87
C ASN A 62 -14.28 17.14 -44.54
N GLN A 63 -14.96 16.04 -44.23
CA GLN A 63 -16.28 15.72 -44.80
C GLN A 63 -17.43 16.41 -44.04
N HIS A 64 -17.27 16.64 -42.75
CA HIS A 64 -18.27 17.25 -41.86
C HIS A 64 -17.69 18.48 -41.12
N PRO A 65 -17.34 19.57 -41.82
CA PRO A 65 -16.61 20.70 -41.23
C PRO A 65 -17.40 21.50 -40.18
N PHE A 66 -18.71 21.28 -40.09
CA PHE A 66 -19.59 21.93 -39.12
C PHE A 66 -20.02 21.06 -37.94
N ALA A 67 -19.53 19.82 -37.87
CA ALA A 67 -19.78 18.92 -36.76
C ALA A 67 -18.68 19.08 -35.70
N ALA A 68 -19.00 19.71 -34.58
CA ALA A 68 -18.04 19.94 -33.48
C ALA A 68 -17.50 18.64 -32.87
N VAL A 69 -18.31 17.56 -32.87
CA VAL A 69 -17.99 16.26 -32.27
C VAL A 69 -16.65 15.70 -32.74
N PHE A 70 -16.31 15.85 -34.01
CA PHE A 70 -15.02 15.33 -34.51
C PHE A 70 -13.82 16.14 -34.02
N SER A 71 -13.97 17.47 -33.87
CA SER A 71 -12.93 18.30 -33.28
C SER A 71 -12.78 18.03 -31.79
N ILE A 72 -13.85 17.67 -31.07
CA ILE A 72 -13.84 17.26 -29.70
C ILE A 72 -13.12 15.89 -29.53
N LYS A 73 -13.50 14.89 -30.34
CA LYS A 73 -12.83 13.56 -30.32
C LYS A 73 -11.34 13.68 -30.72
N GLN A 74 -11.00 14.57 -31.67
CA GLN A 74 -9.62 14.85 -32.05
C GLN A 74 -8.83 15.42 -30.83
N ALA A 75 -9.43 16.37 -30.11
CA ALA A 75 -8.81 16.95 -28.93
C ALA A 75 -8.59 15.89 -27.83
N GLN A 76 -9.56 15.01 -27.57
CA GLN A 76 -9.42 13.88 -26.63
C GLN A 76 -8.23 12.99 -27.00
N LEU A 77 -8.08 12.65 -28.27
CA LEU A 77 -6.96 11.84 -28.76
C LEU A 77 -5.62 12.54 -28.60
N TYR A 78 -5.57 13.88 -28.84
CA TYR A 78 -4.36 14.65 -28.60
C TYR A 78 -4.00 14.73 -27.10
N VAL A 79 -4.98 14.85 -26.21
CA VAL A 79 -4.76 14.76 -24.76
C VAL A 79 -4.17 13.40 -24.39
N ALA A 80 -4.78 12.31 -24.86
CA ALA A 80 -4.31 10.94 -24.58
C ALA A 80 -2.87 10.67 -25.10
N THR A 81 -2.41 11.47 -26.07
CA THR A 81 -1.04 11.38 -26.65
C THR A 81 -0.13 12.53 -26.18
N ASN A 82 -0.53 13.29 -25.17
CA ASN A 82 0.21 14.45 -24.61
C ASN A 82 0.55 15.55 -25.62
N GLN A 83 -0.25 15.70 -26.67
CA GLN A 83 -0.08 16.74 -27.72
C GLN A 83 -0.97 17.93 -27.40
N PHE A 84 -0.72 18.62 -26.30
CA PHE A 84 -1.59 19.65 -25.73
C PHE A 84 -1.85 20.85 -26.64
N ASP A 85 -0.86 21.31 -27.38
CA ASP A 85 -1.04 22.45 -28.32
C ASP A 85 -2.05 22.12 -29.42
N LEU A 86 -1.98 20.92 -30.00
CA LEU A 86 -2.93 20.45 -31.01
C LEU A 86 -4.32 20.21 -30.44
N ALA A 87 -4.40 19.76 -29.18
CA ALA A 87 -5.66 19.64 -28.44
C ALA A 87 -6.34 21.02 -28.32
N PHE A 88 -5.60 22.07 -27.96
CA PHE A 88 -6.14 23.43 -27.88
C PHE A 88 -6.64 23.94 -29.24
N GLU A 89 -5.92 23.71 -30.33
CA GLU A 89 -6.36 24.11 -31.71
C GLU A 89 -7.69 23.44 -32.07
N SER A 90 -7.82 22.12 -31.74
CA SER A 90 -9.05 21.38 -32.00
C SER A 90 -10.22 21.87 -31.14
N LEU A 91 -9.95 22.17 -29.85
CA LEU A 91 -10.96 22.73 -28.93
C LEU A 91 -11.41 24.14 -29.33
N CYS A 92 -10.51 24.99 -29.81
CA CYS A 92 -10.88 26.31 -30.34
C CYS A 92 -11.80 26.19 -31.55
N ARG A 93 -11.56 25.22 -32.44
CA ARG A 93 -12.45 24.92 -33.56
C ARG A 93 -13.82 24.45 -33.08
N ALA A 94 -13.88 23.53 -32.16
CA ALA A 94 -15.11 23.02 -31.58
C ALA A 94 -15.93 24.13 -30.90
N GLU A 95 -15.28 24.96 -30.07
CA GLU A 95 -15.94 26.07 -29.36
C GLU A 95 -16.54 27.13 -30.33
N THR A 96 -15.91 27.32 -31.49
CA THR A 96 -16.46 28.22 -32.52
C THR A 96 -17.76 27.67 -33.10
N LEU A 97 -17.91 26.37 -33.19
CA LEU A 97 -19.09 25.68 -33.71
C LEU A 97 -20.18 25.54 -32.66
N GLU A 98 -19.84 25.08 -31.46
CA GLU A 98 -20.74 24.77 -30.36
C GLU A 98 -20.20 25.30 -29.03
N PRO A 99 -20.35 26.61 -28.72
CA PRO A 99 -19.74 27.23 -27.54
C PRO A 99 -20.38 26.82 -26.20
N SER A 100 -21.51 26.13 -26.21
CA SER A 100 -22.20 25.64 -25.00
C SER A 100 -22.00 24.13 -24.76
N GLU A 101 -21.14 23.50 -25.54
CA GLU A 101 -20.84 22.08 -25.35
C GLU A 101 -19.90 21.87 -24.14
N ALA A 102 -20.36 21.14 -23.13
CA ALA A 102 -19.64 20.94 -21.87
C ALA A 102 -18.31 20.20 -22.05
N ASP A 103 -18.27 19.23 -22.97
CA ASP A 103 -17.08 18.41 -23.23
C ASP A 103 -15.87 19.25 -23.66
N ILE A 104 -16.10 20.38 -24.35
CA ILE A 104 -15.03 21.29 -24.78
C ILE A 104 -14.27 21.81 -23.56
N TYR A 105 -14.99 22.18 -22.49
CA TYR A 105 -14.40 22.73 -21.27
C TYR A 105 -13.85 21.62 -20.37
N THR A 106 -14.49 20.46 -20.36
CA THR A 106 -13.97 19.26 -19.65
C THR A 106 -12.61 18.86 -20.23
N ILE A 107 -12.51 18.70 -21.54
CA ILE A 107 -11.25 18.31 -22.21
C ILE A 107 -10.19 19.41 -22.07
N ARG A 108 -10.59 20.69 -22.10
CA ARG A 108 -9.67 21.81 -21.86
C ARG A 108 -9.14 21.79 -20.43
N GLY A 109 -9.97 21.41 -19.45
CA GLY A 109 -9.55 21.12 -18.10
C GLY A 109 -8.48 20.02 -18.04
N ASN A 110 -8.72 18.89 -18.73
CA ASN A 110 -7.77 17.78 -18.81
C ASN A 110 -6.42 18.21 -19.45
N VAL A 111 -6.47 19.10 -20.48
CA VAL A 111 -5.25 19.67 -21.07
C VAL A 111 -4.45 20.48 -20.05
N TYR A 112 -5.12 21.34 -19.29
CA TYR A 112 -4.46 22.15 -18.27
C TYR A 112 -3.94 21.30 -17.10
N GLU A 113 -4.64 20.25 -16.71
CA GLU A 113 -4.18 19.29 -15.72
C GLU A 113 -2.90 18.57 -16.20
N GLY A 114 -2.87 18.08 -17.44
CA GLY A 114 -1.68 17.49 -18.03
C GLY A 114 -0.49 18.46 -18.17
N MET A 115 -0.76 19.76 -18.13
CA MET A 115 0.25 20.83 -18.08
C MET A 115 0.58 21.29 -16.64
N GLU A 116 0.04 20.62 -15.61
CA GLU A 116 0.17 20.99 -14.19
C GLU A 116 -0.35 22.42 -13.87
N ARG A 117 -1.28 22.93 -14.68
CA ARG A 117 -1.92 24.22 -14.52
C ARG A 117 -3.25 24.11 -13.79
N HIS A 118 -3.19 23.72 -12.53
CA HIS A 118 -4.35 23.28 -11.74
C HIS A 118 -5.48 24.35 -11.68
N GLN A 119 -5.16 25.64 -11.50
CA GLN A 119 -6.19 26.67 -11.42
C GLN A 119 -6.93 26.84 -12.76
N ASP A 120 -6.22 26.83 -13.87
CA ASP A 120 -6.84 26.91 -15.20
C ASP A 120 -7.70 25.68 -15.50
N ALA A 121 -7.29 24.50 -14.99
CA ALA A 121 -8.09 23.28 -15.08
C ALA A 121 -9.40 23.44 -14.31
N LEU A 122 -9.34 23.88 -13.04
CA LEU A 122 -10.52 24.12 -12.19
C LEU A 122 -11.48 25.11 -12.84
N ASP A 123 -10.99 26.27 -13.33
CA ASP A 123 -11.83 27.29 -13.98
C ASP A 123 -12.59 26.70 -15.19
N ASN A 124 -11.97 25.79 -15.95
CA ASN A 124 -12.63 25.13 -17.08
C ASN A 124 -13.63 24.06 -16.64
N TYR A 125 -13.30 23.24 -15.65
CA TYR A 125 -14.26 22.27 -15.10
C TYR A 125 -15.46 22.94 -14.44
N GLU A 126 -15.29 24.07 -13.74
CA GLU A 126 -16.39 24.85 -13.20
C GLU A 126 -17.32 25.36 -14.32
N LYS A 127 -16.73 25.79 -15.46
CA LYS A 127 -17.54 26.17 -16.63
C LYS A 127 -18.26 24.97 -17.23
N ALA A 128 -17.61 23.81 -17.33
CA ALA A 128 -18.22 22.57 -17.77
C ALA A 128 -19.42 22.18 -16.89
N LEU A 129 -19.29 22.28 -15.55
CA LEU A 129 -20.37 22.00 -14.60
C LEU A 129 -21.62 22.87 -14.83
N THR A 130 -21.47 24.10 -15.33
CA THR A 130 -22.62 24.96 -15.61
C THR A 130 -23.36 24.59 -16.90
N LEU A 131 -22.74 23.80 -17.77
CA LEU A 131 -23.26 23.43 -19.09
C LEU A 131 -23.70 21.97 -19.18
N ALA A 132 -23.10 21.09 -18.38
CA ALA A 132 -23.33 19.66 -18.44
C ALA A 132 -24.69 19.24 -17.87
N GLU A 133 -25.31 18.23 -18.46
CA GLU A 133 -26.49 17.55 -17.92
C GLU A 133 -26.13 16.54 -16.83
N SER A 134 -25.03 15.79 -17.03
CA SER A 134 -24.43 14.92 -16.02
C SER A 134 -23.12 15.51 -15.52
N THR A 135 -22.94 15.58 -14.21
CA THR A 135 -21.82 16.31 -13.59
C THR A 135 -20.87 15.42 -12.82
N ASP A 136 -21.18 14.15 -12.64
CA ASP A 136 -20.41 13.22 -11.81
C ASP A 136 -18.96 13.04 -12.28
N GLU A 137 -18.72 12.84 -13.57
CA GLU A 137 -17.36 12.73 -14.13
C GLU A 137 -16.55 14.03 -13.96
N ILE A 138 -17.20 15.20 -14.16
CA ILE A 138 -16.54 16.49 -14.01
C ILE A 138 -16.16 16.73 -12.55
N LEU A 139 -17.05 16.37 -11.61
CA LEU A 139 -16.78 16.46 -10.18
C LEU A 139 -15.61 15.55 -9.76
N LEU A 140 -15.51 14.36 -10.37
CA LEU A 140 -14.40 13.46 -10.18
C LEU A 140 -13.08 14.05 -10.69
N HIS A 141 -13.07 14.66 -11.87
CA HIS A 141 -11.89 15.36 -12.38
C HIS A 141 -11.45 16.53 -11.49
N ILE A 142 -12.39 17.33 -10.99
CA ILE A 142 -12.08 18.40 -10.01
C ILE A 142 -11.43 17.80 -8.75
N ALA A 143 -11.94 16.67 -8.26
CA ALA A 143 -11.38 16.00 -7.10
C ALA A 143 -9.92 15.55 -7.34
N TYR A 144 -9.61 15.02 -8.53
CA TYR A 144 -8.24 14.67 -8.91
C TYR A 144 -7.31 15.89 -8.95
N VAL A 145 -7.78 17.05 -9.45
CA VAL A 145 -6.97 18.27 -9.42
C VAL A 145 -6.66 18.68 -7.98
N TYR A 146 -7.63 18.63 -7.07
CA TYR A 146 -7.38 18.94 -5.67
C TYR A 146 -6.42 17.94 -5.01
N GLN A 147 -6.49 16.65 -5.35
CA GLN A 147 -5.50 15.66 -4.89
C GLN A 147 -4.08 16.00 -5.39
N SER A 148 -3.94 16.35 -6.68
CA SER A 148 -2.67 16.77 -7.27
C SER A 148 -2.07 18.02 -6.60
N MET A 149 -2.94 18.90 -6.08
CA MET A 149 -2.54 20.06 -5.27
C MET A 149 -2.25 19.71 -3.81
N GLY A 150 -2.53 18.48 -3.36
CA GLY A 150 -2.43 18.06 -1.97
C GLY A 150 -3.58 18.54 -1.07
N ASP A 151 -4.65 19.08 -1.66
CA ASP A 151 -5.83 19.56 -0.94
C ASP A 151 -6.91 18.46 -0.86
N TYR A 152 -6.62 17.47 -0.05
CA TYR A 152 -7.50 16.29 0.11
C TYR A 152 -8.85 16.64 0.75
N GLU A 153 -8.95 17.73 1.54
CA GLU A 153 -10.22 18.17 2.12
C GLU A 153 -11.22 18.61 1.05
N ASN A 154 -10.77 19.43 0.10
CA ASN A 154 -11.62 19.82 -1.03
C ASN A 154 -11.91 18.63 -1.93
N SER A 155 -10.94 17.75 -2.17
CA SER A 155 -11.16 16.51 -2.92
C SER A 155 -12.30 15.68 -2.31
N VAL A 156 -12.30 15.42 -0.99
CA VAL A 156 -13.39 14.74 -0.28
C VAL A 156 -14.75 15.39 -0.53
N ASN A 157 -14.81 16.73 -0.53
CA ASN A 157 -16.07 17.43 -0.76
C ASN A 157 -16.60 17.20 -2.18
N TYR A 158 -15.74 17.23 -3.20
CA TYR A 158 -16.15 17.00 -4.59
C TYR A 158 -16.46 15.53 -4.86
N LEU A 159 -15.73 14.58 -4.29
CA LEU A 159 -16.02 13.15 -4.37
C LEU A 159 -17.38 12.81 -3.76
N LYS A 160 -17.73 13.41 -2.62
CA LYS A 160 -19.08 13.26 -2.03
C LYS A 160 -20.18 13.83 -2.94
N GLN A 161 -19.94 14.96 -3.60
CA GLN A 161 -20.88 15.50 -4.57
C GLN A 161 -21.00 14.58 -5.80
N CYS A 162 -19.90 14.02 -6.30
CA CYS A 162 -19.89 13.03 -7.37
C CYS A 162 -20.79 11.84 -7.01
N LEU A 163 -20.61 11.27 -5.83
CA LEU A 163 -21.38 10.13 -5.33
C LEU A 163 -22.86 10.47 -5.04
N GLN A 164 -23.19 11.74 -4.78
CA GLN A 164 -24.59 12.19 -4.70
C GLN A 164 -25.28 12.22 -6.07
N GLN A 165 -24.52 12.47 -7.15
CA GLN A 165 -25.06 12.46 -8.52
C GLN A 165 -25.11 11.04 -9.09
N ASN A 166 -24.07 10.27 -8.86
CA ASN A 166 -23.94 8.89 -9.31
C ASN A 166 -23.36 8.00 -8.20
N MET A 167 -24.25 7.34 -7.48
CA MET A 167 -23.87 6.44 -6.39
C MET A 167 -23.10 5.21 -6.87
N GLU A 168 -23.21 4.81 -8.13
CA GLU A 168 -22.50 3.66 -8.68
C GLU A 168 -21.07 3.97 -9.12
N ASN A 169 -20.60 5.23 -8.99
CA ASN A 169 -19.24 5.62 -9.38
C ASN A 169 -18.21 4.99 -8.44
N GLN A 170 -17.63 3.87 -8.89
CA GLN A 170 -16.65 3.10 -8.10
C GLN A 170 -15.33 3.85 -7.91
N ASP A 171 -14.87 4.59 -8.93
CA ASP A 171 -13.64 5.36 -8.84
C ASP A 171 -13.76 6.43 -7.75
N ALA A 172 -14.89 7.14 -7.70
CA ALA A 172 -15.14 8.11 -6.64
C ALA A 172 -15.16 7.47 -5.23
N LEU A 173 -15.66 6.23 -5.09
CA LEU A 173 -15.63 5.51 -3.82
C LEU A 173 -14.20 5.16 -3.37
N TYR A 174 -13.36 4.68 -4.29
CA TYR A 174 -11.96 4.34 -3.97
C TYR A 174 -11.14 5.60 -3.67
N GLU A 175 -11.30 6.65 -4.46
CA GLU A 175 -10.61 7.92 -4.25
C GLU A 175 -11.01 8.60 -2.95
N LEU A 176 -12.28 8.48 -2.55
CA LEU A 176 -12.75 8.97 -1.26
C LEU A 176 -12.10 8.22 -0.09
N ALA A 177 -11.96 6.89 -0.19
CA ALA A 177 -11.26 6.10 0.82
C ALA A 177 -9.79 6.53 0.92
N PHE A 178 -9.12 6.68 -0.22
CA PHE A 178 -7.74 7.17 -0.27
C PHE A 178 -7.58 8.55 0.37
N CYS A 179 -8.47 9.50 0.08
CA CYS A 179 -8.42 10.83 0.69
C CYS A 179 -8.61 10.79 2.20
N TYR A 180 -9.55 9.98 2.70
CA TYR A 180 -9.72 9.80 4.14
C TYR A 180 -8.49 9.19 4.82
N ASP A 181 -7.83 8.25 4.13
CA ASP A 181 -6.60 7.64 4.59
C ASP A 181 -5.45 8.64 4.73
N VAL A 182 -5.25 9.48 3.71
CA VAL A 182 -4.21 10.52 3.73
C VAL A 182 -4.48 11.58 4.82
N LEU A 183 -5.75 11.87 5.09
CA LEU A 183 -6.16 12.83 6.11
C LEU A 183 -6.22 12.24 7.53
N ASP A 184 -5.97 10.94 7.69
CA ASP A 184 -6.13 10.19 8.96
C ASP A 184 -7.53 10.36 9.59
N LYS A 185 -8.60 10.36 8.74
CA LYS A 185 -10.00 10.58 9.12
C LYS A 185 -10.83 9.30 9.08
N GLN A 186 -10.36 8.25 9.75
CA GLN A 186 -10.99 6.94 9.69
C GLN A 186 -12.40 6.92 10.27
N GLU A 187 -12.66 7.66 11.36
CA GLU A 187 -14.01 7.75 11.94
C GLU A 187 -15.03 8.41 11.00
N GLU A 188 -14.59 9.41 10.21
CA GLU A 188 -15.43 10.07 9.21
C GLU A 188 -15.68 9.14 8.01
N SER A 189 -14.66 8.38 7.62
CA SER A 189 -14.73 7.34 6.59
C SER A 189 -15.79 6.29 6.96
N ILE A 190 -15.70 5.73 8.17
CA ILE A 190 -16.66 4.73 8.67
C ILE A 190 -18.09 5.30 8.61
N LYS A 191 -18.34 6.49 9.16
CA LYS A 191 -19.68 7.12 9.15
C LYS A 191 -20.20 7.33 7.74
N PHE A 192 -19.33 7.72 6.81
CA PHE A 192 -19.72 7.90 5.41
C PHE A 192 -20.15 6.58 4.78
N TYR A 193 -19.32 5.53 4.89
CA TYR A 193 -19.62 4.25 4.27
C TYR A 193 -20.81 3.53 4.91
N GLU A 194 -21.01 3.65 6.23
CA GLU A 194 -22.22 3.15 6.90
C GLU A 194 -23.50 3.81 6.32
N GLN A 195 -23.50 5.15 6.18
CA GLN A 195 -24.62 5.87 5.56
C GLN A 195 -24.81 5.56 4.07
N TYR A 196 -23.71 5.37 3.35
CA TYR A 196 -23.76 5.00 1.94
C TYR A 196 -24.39 3.61 1.76
N ILE A 197 -23.99 2.64 2.56
CA ILE A 197 -24.49 1.26 2.54
C ILE A 197 -26.00 1.20 2.91
N ASP A 198 -26.48 2.09 3.77
CA ASP A 198 -27.92 2.19 4.08
C ASP A 198 -28.76 2.50 2.82
N ASN A 199 -28.19 3.21 1.84
CA ASN A 199 -28.85 3.52 0.57
C ASN A 199 -28.53 2.49 -0.52
N GLU A 200 -27.27 2.03 -0.59
CA GLU A 200 -26.76 1.10 -1.59
C GLU A 200 -26.16 -0.15 -0.92
N PRO A 201 -26.99 -1.04 -0.35
CA PRO A 201 -26.53 -2.20 0.43
C PRO A 201 -25.78 -3.25 -0.41
N TYR A 202 -25.90 -3.20 -1.74
CA TYR A 202 -25.24 -4.13 -2.66
C TYR A 202 -23.95 -3.57 -3.28
N SER A 203 -23.45 -2.45 -2.79
CA SER A 203 -22.13 -1.91 -3.20
C SER A 203 -21.01 -2.68 -2.54
N TYR A 204 -20.41 -3.65 -3.24
CA TYR A 204 -19.25 -4.40 -2.73
C TYR A 204 -18.06 -3.49 -2.43
N ALA A 205 -17.87 -2.41 -3.22
CA ALA A 205 -16.80 -1.44 -3.02
C ALA A 205 -16.96 -0.65 -1.72
N ALA A 206 -18.22 -0.25 -1.37
CA ALA A 206 -18.49 0.44 -0.12
C ALA A 206 -18.23 -0.47 1.10
N TRP A 207 -18.67 -1.72 1.06
CA TRP A 207 -18.38 -2.71 2.11
C TRP A 207 -16.88 -2.96 2.26
N TYR A 208 -16.13 -3.08 1.15
CA TYR A 208 -14.69 -3.26 1.15
C TYR A 208 -13.97 -2.06 1.79
N ASN A 209 -14.34 -0.83 1.41
CA ASN A 209 -13.74 0.38 1.96
C ASN A 209 -14.10 0.58 3.44
N LEU A 210 -15.32 0.21 3.86
CA LEU A 210 -15.70 0.15 5.27
C LEU A 210 -14.81 -0.85 6.04
N GLY A 211 -14.57 -2.02 5.46
CA GLY A 211 -13.65 -3.01 6.02
C GLY A 211 -12.23 -2.48 6.19
N ASN A 212 -11.71 -1.77 5.19
CA ASN A 212 -10.40 -1.12 5.26
C ASN A 212 -10.35 -0.07 6.38
N ALA A 213 -11.39 0.76 6.51
CA ALA A 213 -11.48 1.78 7.56
C ALA A 213 -11.54 1.14 8.96
N PHE A 214 -12.31 0.06 9.15
CA PHE A 214 -12.32 -0.69 10.40
C PHE A 214 -10.95 -1.32 10.70
N ASN A 215 -10.28 -1.88 9.69
CA ASN A 215 -8.96 -2.49 9.86
C ASN A 215 -7.91 -1.48 10.37
N LYS A 216 -7.93 -0.26 9.84
CA LYS A 216 -7.03 0.82 10.28
C LYS A 216 -7.32 1.35 11.69
N MET A 217 -8.52 1.13 12.20
CA MET A 217 -8.92 1.43 13.58
C MET A 217 -8.72 0.23 14.51
N ASP A 218 -8.04 -0.80 14.08
CA ASP A 218 -7.82 -2.07 14.81
C ASP A 218 -9.14 -2.79 15.20
N LEU A 219 -10.24 -2.49 14.50
CA LEU A 219 -11.54 -3.11 14.70
C LEU A 219 -11.67 -4.36 13.79
N PHE A 220 -10.77 -5.32 13.99
CA PHE A 220 -10.54 -6.43 13.06
C PHE A 220 -11.76 -7.33 12.85
N GLU A 221 -12.57 -7.62 13.89
CA GLU A 221 -13.79 -8.40 13.74
C GLU A 221 -14.80 -7.69 12.83
N LYS A 222 -14.99 -6.36 13.01
CA LYS A 222 -15.87 -5.60 12.13
C LYS A 222 -15.35 -5.51 10.71
N SER A 223 -14.04 -5.44 10.56
CA SER A 223 -13.38 -5.45 9.27
C SER A 223 -13.67 -6.76 8.52
N ILE A 224 -13.55 -7.91 9.21
CA ILE A 224 -13.87 -9.23 8.67
C ILE A 224 -15.33 -9.30 8.22
N ASP A 225 -16.27 -8.85 9.06
CA ASP A 225 -17.70 -8.83 8.72
C ASP A 225 -17.97 -8.00 7.46
N ALA A 226 -17.33 -6.83 7.34
CA ALA A 226 -17.49 -5.96 6.19
C ALA A 226 -16.92 -6.60 4.90
N TYR A 227 -15.73 -7.25 4.99
CA TYR A 227 -15.19 -7.99 3.85
C TYR A 227 -16.06 -9.19 3.47
N ASP A 228 -16.69 -9.86 4.44
CA ASP A 228 -17.64 -10.95 4.16
C ASP A 228 -18.85 -10.47 3.36
N TYR A 229 -19.39 -9.28 3.68
CA TYR A 229 -20.45 -8.68 2.86
C TYR A 229 -19.94 -8.32 1.45
N ALA A 230 -18.75 -7.75 1.31
CA ALA A 230 -18.17 -7.47 0.01
C ALA A 230 -18.01 -8.73 -0.85
N ILE A 231 -17.52 -9.82 -0.26
CA ILE A 231 -17.35 -11.14 -0.89
C ILE A 231 -18.72 -11.76 -1.23
N LEU A 232 -19.72 -11.64 -0.36
CA LEU A 232 -21.05 -12.15 -0.63
C LEU A 232 -21.72 -11.48 -1.84
N ILE A 233 -21.44 -10.21 -2.07
CA ILE A 233 -21.96 -9.44 -3.21
C ILE A 233 -21.15 -9.74 -4.48
N LYS A 234 -19.84 -9.82 -4.35
CA LYS A 234 -18.89 -10.08 -5.46
C LYS A 234 -17.92 -11.20 -5.05
N ASP A 235 -18.29 -12.42 -5.35
CA ASP A 235 -17.58 -13.64 -4.95
C ASP A 235 -16.15 -13.75 -5.48
N ASN A 236 -15.85 -13.13 -6.62
CA ASN A 236 -14.52 -13.12 -7.25
C ASN A 236 -13.65 -11.90 -6.87
N PHE A 237 -13.90 -11.26 -5.73
CA PHE A 237 -13.17 -10.08 -5.31
C PHE A 237 -11.93 -10.44 -4.47
N ALA A 238 -10.85 -10.85 -5.12
CA ALA A 238 -9.62 -11.35 -4.49
C ALA A 238 -9.03 -10.40 -3.42
N SER A 239 -9.09 -9.07 -3.63
CA SER A 239 -8.60 -8.09 -2.65
C SER A 239 -9.35 -8.16 -1.32
N ALA A 240 -10.66 -8.45 -1.32
CA ALA A 240 -11.42 -8.59 -0.08
C ALA A 240 -11.03 -9.86 0.69
N TYR A 241 -10.77 -10.97 0.00
CA TYR A 241 -10.22 -12.17 0.64
C TYR A 241 -8.84 -11.90 1.24
N PHE A 242 -7.95 -11.24 0.49
CA PHE A 242 -6.61 -10.93 0.98
C PHE A 242 -6.65 -10.07 2.24
N ASN A 243 -7.41 -8.98 2.24
CA ASN A 243 -7.51 -8.08 3.38
C ASN A 243 -8.25 -8.73 4.57
N LYS A 244 -9.24 -9.60 4.32
CA LYS A 244 -9.83 -10.43 5.37
C LYS A 244 -8.80 -11.36 6.00
N GLY A 245 -7.92 -11.97 5.20
CA GLY A 245 -6.80 -12.76 5.69
C GLY A 245 -5.88 -11.96 6.59
N ASN A 246 -5.52 -10.73 6.21
CA ASN A 246 -4.73 -9.81 7.04
C ASN A 246 -5.42 -9.50 8.37
N ALA A 247 -6.72 -9.21 8.36
CA ALA A 247 -7.48 -8.96 9.60
C ALA A 247 -7.52 -10.19 10.52
N LEU A 248 -7.61 -11.40 9.96
CA LEU A 248 -7.54 -12.65 10.72
C LEU A 248 -6.15 -12.88 11.35
N VAL A 249 -5.07 -12.47 10.66
CA VAL A 249 -3.70 -12.53 11.20
C VAL A 249 -3.57 -11.64 12.43
N HIS A 250 -4.12 -10.43 12.41
CA HIS A 250 -4.12 -9.53 13.58
C HIS A 250 -4.89 -10.08 14.78
N LEU A 251 -5.79 -11.03 14.56
CA LEU A 251 -6.52 -11.74 15.63
C LEU A 251 -5.89 -13.09 15.99
N ASP A 252 -4.67 -13.37 15.56
CA ASP A 252 -3.97 -14.64 15.73
C ASP A 252 -4.71 -15.87 15.16
N ARG A 253 -5.70 -15.65 14.26
CA ARG A 253 -6.50 -16.69 13.62
C ARG A 253 -5.79 -17.23 12.37
N TYR A 254 -4.53 -17.63 12.50
CA TYR A 254 -3.64 -17.97 11.39
C TYR A 254 -4.15 -19.11 10.50
N ALA A 255 -4.77 -20.14 11.10
CA ALA A 255 -5.30 -21.26 10.32
C ALA A 255 -6.44 -20.83 9.39
N GLU A 256 -7.30 -19.92 9.84
CA GLU A 256 -8.39 -19.37 9.03
C GLU A 256 -7.84 -18.42 7.97
N ALA A 257 -6.86 -17.59 8.31
CA ALA A 257 -6.18 -16.70 7.36
C ALA A 257 -5.59 -17.48 6.18
N ILE A 258 -4.92 -18.61 6.43
CA ILE A 258 -4.37 -19.49 5.39
C ILE A 258 -5.46 -19.94 4.41
N GLU A 259 -6.61 -20.37 4.92
CA GLU A 259 -7.70 -20.85 4.05
C GLU A 259 -8.30 -19.69 3.23
N VAL A 260 -8.43 -18.51 3.83
CA VAL A 260 -8.95 -17.32 3.13
C VAL A 260 -7.96 -16.83 2.07
N TYR A 261 -6.65 -16.78 2.38
CA TYR A 261 -5.64 -16.44 1.37
C TYR A 261 -5.63 -17.42 0.19
N LYS A 262 -5.82 -18.72 0.42
CA LYS A 262 -5.90 -19.71 -0.66
C LYS A 262 -7.11 -19.50 -1.57
N GLN A 263 -8.21 -18.95 -1.06
CA GLN A 263 -9.38 -18.64 -1.88
C GLN A 263 -9.08 -17.60 -2.96
N THR A 264 -8.12 -16.70 -2.75
CA THR A 264 -7.70 -15.74 -3.79
C THR A 264 -7.24 -16.46 -5.06
N PHE A 265 -6.63 -17.65 -4.93
CA PHE A 265 -6.08 -18.43 -6.06
C PHE A 265 -7.15 -18.98 -7.03
N GLU A 266 -8.42 -18.99 -6.61
CA GLU A 266 -9.54 -19.39 -7.46
C GLU A 266 -9.89 -18.31 -8.47
N TYR A 267 -9.55 -17.05 -8.16
CA TYR A 267 -9.97 -15.85 -8.90
C TYR A 267 -8.83 -15.14 -9.60
N GLU A 268 -7.64 -15.17 -9.01
CA GLU A 268 -6.44 -14.51 -9.54
C GLU A 268 -5.22 -15.43 -9.46
N PRO A 269 -4.24 -15.29 -10.39
CA PRO A 269 -2.97 -15.98 -10.24
C PRO A 269 -2.31 -15.65 -8.90
N PRO A 270 -1.72 -16.62 -8.17
CA PRO A 270 -1.04 -16.37 -6.92
C PRO A 270 0.04 -15.31 -7.06
N SER A 271 0.08 -14.35 -6.12
CA SER A 271 1.13 -13.34 -6.02
C SER A 271 2.25 -13.76 -5.07
N GLY A 272 3.40 -13.08 -5.15
CA GLY A 272 4.49 -13.21 -4.17
C GLY A 272 4.01 -12.89 -2.75
N ASP A 273 3.25 -11.79 -2.61
CA ASP A 273 2.70 -11.33 -1.33
C ASP A 273 1.78 -12.36 -0.69
N THR A 274 0.86 -12.94 -1.46
CA THR A 274 -0.07 -13.95 -0.93
C THR A 274 0.67 -15.20 -0.46
N TYR A 275 1.70 -15.64 -1.20
CA TYR A 275 2.52 -16.75 -0.74
C TYR A 275 3.35 -16.40 0.49
N CYS A 276 3.87 -15.17 0.61
CA CYS A 276 4.58 -14.70 1.80
C CYS A 276 3.67 -14.72 3.01
N ALA A 277 2.49 -14.09 2.94
CA ALA A 277 1.51 -14.06 4.02
C ALA A 277 1.07 -15.46 4.50
N ILE A 278 0.88 -16.40 3.57
CA ILE A 278 0.61 -17.81 3.95
C ILE A 278 1.84 -18.41 4.66
N GLY A 279 3.05 -18.10 4.20
CA GLY A 279 4.30 -18.53 4.83
C GLY A 279 4.40 -18.06 6.28
N GLU A 280 4.14 -16.77 6.51
CA GLU A 280 4.11 -16.15 7.84
C GLU A 280 3.08 -16.80 8.77
N CYS A 281 1.88 -17.09 8.27
CA CYS A 281 0.87 -17.80 9.04
C CYS A 281 1.34 -19.20 9.45
N TYR A 282 2.00 -19.94 8.56
CA TYR A 282 2.56 -21.26 8.91
C TYR A 282 3.71 -21.16 9.91
N GLU A 283 4.54 -20.12 9.81
CA GLU A 283 5.61 -19.83 10.77
C GLU A 283 5.04 -19.56 12.18
N LYS A 284 4.01 -18.71 12.29
CA LYS A 284 3.30 -18.44 13.54
C LYS A 284 2.65 -19.70 14.13
N LEU A 285 2.28 -20.67 13.31
CA LEU A 285 1.79 -21.97 13.72
C LEU A 285 2.92 -23.00 14.02
N GLU A 286 4.19 -22.56 14.00
CA GLU A 286 5.39 -23.38 14.17
C GLU A 286 5.52 -24.52 13.14
N ARG A 287 4.86 -24.37 11.98
CA ARG A 287 4.89 -25.34 10.86
C ARG A 287 5.96 -24.95 9.87
N MET A 288 7.23 -25.06 10.29
CA MET A 288 8.38 -24.49 9.57
C MET A 288 8.62 -25.04 8.17
N ASP A 289 8.32 -26.31 7.92
CA ASP A 289 8.50 -26.91 6.58
C ASP A 289 7.50 -26.35 5.56
N GLU A 290 6.24 -26.18 5.99
CA GLU A 290 5.21 -25.55 5.16
C GLU A 290 5.51 -24.07 4.95
N ALA A 291 5.88 -23.33 6.00
CA ALA A 291 6.29 -21.94 5.92
C ALA A 291 7.38 -21.75 4.86
N ARG A 292 8.45 -22.52 4.97
CA ARG A 292 9.59 -22.49 4.03
C ARG A 292 9.15 -22.82 2.59
N SER A 293 8.22 -23.76 2.43
CA SER A 293 7.69 -24.10 1.11
C SER A 293 6.96 -22.93 0.46
N TYR A 294 6.17 -22.19 1.24
CA TYR A 294 5.43 -21.03 0.75
C TYR A 294 6.34 -19.83 0.51
N TYR A 295 7.28 -19.52 1.39
CA TYR A 295 8.29 -18.50 1.15
C TYR A 295 9.12 -18.76 -0.11
N LYS A 296 9.49 -20.02 -0.39
CA LYS A 296 10.18 -20.38 -1.64
C LYS A 296 9.31 -20.17 -2.88
N LYS A 297 7.98 -20.32 -2.78
CA LYS A 297 7.07 -19.98 -3.88
C LYS A 297 7.00 -18.47 -4.07
N SER A 298 6.97 -17.71 -2.97
CA SER A 298 6.98 -16.24 -2.99
C SER A 298 8.22 -15.71 -3.71
N VAL A 299 9.43 -16.05 -3.27
CA VAL A 299 10.68 -15.57 -3.89
C VAL A 299 10.91 -16.07 -5.32
N LYS A 300 10.23 -17.13 -5.71
CA LYS A 300 10.26 -17.62 -7.11
C LYS A 300 9.41 -16.74 -8.04
N LEU A 301 8.30 -16.22 -7.55
CA LEU A 301 7.43 -15.30 -8.30
C LEU A 301 7.96 -13.89 -8.24
N ASP A 302 8.31 -13.43 -7.06
CA ASP A 302 8.88 -12.12 -6.80
C ASP A 302 10.20 -12.23 -6.03
N PRO A 303 11.35 -12.22 -6.73
CA PRO A 303 12.66 -12.24 -6.08
C PRO A 303 12.98 -10.97 -5.25
N ALA A 304 12.20 -9.88 -5.39
CA ALA A 304 12.36 -8.65 -4.62
C ALA A 304 11.64 -8.68 -3.27
N GLN A 305 10.89 -9.75 -2.96
CA GLN A 305 10.19 -9.92 -1.69
C GLN A 305 11.16 -10.24 -0.56
N SER A 306 11.64 -9.20 0.12
CA SER A 306 12.65 -9.31 1.20
C SER A 306 12.18 -10.15 2.38
N ASP A 307 10.91 -9.97 2.80
CA ASP A 307 10.33 -10.70 3.93
C ASP A 307 10.26 -12.21 3.68
N ALA A 308 10.01 -12.62 2.43
CA ALA A 308 10.03 -14.04 2.10
C ALA A 308 11.45 -14.65 2.15
N TRP A 309 12.49 -13.91 1.75
CA TRP A 309 13.87 -14.35 1.95
C TRP A 309 14.22 -14.44 3.43
N PHE A 310 13.81 -13.45 4.22
CA PHE A 310 13.97 -13.44 5.68
C PHE A 310 13.27 -14.64 6.32
N GLY A 311 12.00 -14.87 5.99
CA GLY A 311 11.23 -16.00 6.51
C GLY A 311 11.85 -17.37 6.20
N ILE A 312 12.46 -17.57 5.00
CA ILE A 312 13.24 -18.79 4.75
C ILE A 312 14.37 -18.90 5.78
N GLY A 313 15.07 -17.80 6.07
CA GLY A 313 16.15 -17.76 7.08
C GLY A 313 15.62 -18.13 8.47
N VAL A 314 14.51 -17.55 8.91
CA VAL A 314 13.86 -17.83 10.22
C VAL A 314 13.53 -19.31 10.35
N THR A 315 12.95 -19.93 9.30
CA THR A 315 12.64 -21.37 9.36
C THR A 315 13.87 -22.27 9.46
N LEU A 316 15.01 -21.82 8.95
CA LEU A 316 16.30 -22.55 9.05
C LEU A 316 16.98 -22.31 10.40
N ASP A 317 16.86 -21.09 10.95
CA ASP A 317 17.34 -20.75 12.29
C ASP A 317 16.64 -21.59 13.35
N PHE A 318 15.32 -21.74 13.24
CA PHE A 318 14.53 -22.62 14.10
C PHE A 318 15.01 -24.08 14.09
N GLU A 319 15.54 -24.55 12.95
CA GLU A 319 16.19 -25.87 12.82
C GLU A 319 17.67 -25.88 13.23
N GLU A 320 18.18 -24.82 13.85
CA GLU A 320 19.58 -24.63 14.23
C GLU A 320 20.58 -24.67 13.04
N ARG A 321 20.09 -24.42 11.83
CA ARG A 321 20.86 -24.39 10.57
C ARG A 321 21.41 -23.00 10.30
N TYR A 322 22.13 -22.42 11.26
CA TYR A 322 22.54 -21.02 11.30
C TYR A 322 23.39 -20.58 10.09
N PHE A 323 24.24 -21.44 9.53
CA PHE A 323 25.02 -21.10 8.33
C PHE A 323 24.12 -20.91 7.11
N GLU A 324 23.06 -21.69 7.00
CA GLU A 324 22.12 -21.58 5.89
C GLU A 324 21.16 -20.41 6.10
N SER A 325 20.73 -20.16 7.35
CA SER A 325 19.88 -19.01 7.67
C SER A 325 20.57 -17.69 7.33
N LEU A 326 21.87 -17.55 7.67
CA LEU A 326 22.67 -16.37 7.33
C LEU A 326 22.72 -16.07 5.83
N TYR A 327 22.71 -17.09 4.97
CA TYR A 327 22.67 -16.86 3.52
C TYR A 327 21.34 -16.16 3.12
N PHE A 328 20.22 -16.61 3.68
CA PHE A 328 18.92 -16.06 3.35
C PHE A 328 18.68 -14.70 4.01
N TYR A 329 19.12 -14.50 5.25
CA TYR A 329 19.08 -13.19 5.91
C TYR A 329 19.87 -12.13 5.13
N ARG A 330 21.04 -12.48 4.59
CA ARG A 330 21.80 -11.58 3.73
C ARG A 330 21.09 -11.27 2.42
N LYS A 331 20.35 -12.22 1.86
CA LYS A 331 19.49 -11.97 0.68
C LYS A 331 18.38 -10.97 0.98
N ALA A 332 17.74 -11.06 2.15
CA ALA A 332 16.77 -10.06 2.59
C ALA A 332 17.43 -8.69 2.77
N LEU A 333 18.59 -8.66 3.42
CA LEU A 333 19.36 -7.44 3.66
C LEU A 333 19.86 -6.77 2.37
N ASP A 334 20.23 -7.55 1.33
CA ASP A 334 20.60 -7.01 0.01
C ASP A 334 19.46 -6.23 -0.64
N LEU A 335 18.21 -6.51 -0.26
CA LEU A 335 16.99 -5.85 -0.77
C LEU A 335 16.56 -4.69 0.11
N ASP A 336 16.69 -4.81 1.43
CA ASP A 336 16.38 -3.76 2.41
C ASP A 336 17.43 -3.73 3.51
N ASP A 337 18.43 -2.89 3.35
CA ASP A 337 19.57 -2.72 4.26
C ASP A 337 19.24 -1.88 5.51
N LYS A 338 18.03 -1.29 5.57
CA LYS A 338 17.56 -0.45 6.68
C LYS A 338 16.65 -1.18 7.65
N ASN A 339 16.33 -2.43 7.41
CA ASN A 339 15.52 -3.23 8.32
C ASN A 339 16.35 -3.72 9.50
N ALA A 340 16.03 -3.23 10.71
CA ALA A 340 16.75 -3.58 11.94
C ALA A 340 16.59 -5.06 12.30
N ASP A 341 15.42 -5.67 12.02
CA ASP A 341 15.13 -7.07 12.35
C ASP A 341 16.02 -8.03 11.56
N TYR A 342 16.34 -7.69 10.31
CA TYR A 342 17.26 -8.50 9.50
C TYR A 342 18.68 -8.48 10.08
N TRP A 343 19.14 -7.29 10.53
CA TRP A 343 20.43 -7.17 11.21
C TRP A 343 20.45 -7.91 12.54
N PHE A 344 19.35 -7.84 13.30
CA PHE A 344 19.21 -8.55 14.58
C PHE A 344 19.34 -10.08 14.38
N ALA A 345 18.57 -10.64 13.43
CA ALA A 345 18.63 -12.07 13.12
C ALA A 345 20.04 -12.52 12.65
N ILE A 346 20.72 -11.67 11.87
CA ILE A 346 22.12 -11.93 11.48
C ILE A 346 23.04 -11.94 12.70
N ALA A 347 22.87 -10.97 13.60
CA ALA A 347 23.69 -10.86 14.81
C ALA A 347 23.52 -12.08 15.73
N ASP A 348 22.28 -12.50 15.95
CA ASP A 348 21.95 -13.68 16.77
C ASP A 348 22.47 -14.98 16.13
N ALA A 349 22.24 -15.18 14.82
CA ALA A 349 22.78 -16.35 14.12
C ALA A 349 24.31 -16.41 14.15
N GLN A 350 25.00 -15.27 14.04
CA GLN A 350 26.45 -15.17 14.16
C GLN A 350 26.92 -15.46 15.59
N TYR A 351 26.20 -14.98 16.59
CA TYR A 351 26.46 -15.33 17.99
C TYR A 351 26.34 -16.83 18.24
N LYS A 352 25.28 -17.47 17.78
CA LYS A 352 25.06 -18.93 17.89
C LYS A 352 26.18 -19.72 17.19
N LEU A 353 26.76 -19.18 16.11
CA LEU A 353 27.92 -19.74 15.42
C LEU A 353 29.27 -19.40 16.08
N LYS A 354 29.28 -18.66 17.20
CA LYS A 354 30.47 -18.16 17.89
C LYS A 354 31.35 -17.24 17.01
N GLN A 355 30.73 -16.56 16.05
CA GLN A 355 31.37 -15.52 15.24
C GLN A 355 31.19 -14.15 15.94
N LEU A 356 31.78 -14.02 17.15
CA LEU A 356 31.50 -12.90 18.04
C LEU A 356 31.85 -11.52 17.44
N PRO A 357 32.98 -11.35 16.73
CA PRO A 357 33.30 -10.05 16.14
C PRO A 357 32.35 -9.61 15.04
N GLU A 358 31.77 -10.55 14.30
CA GLU A 358 30.77 -10.28 13.25
C GLU A 358 29.42 -9.95 13.89
N SER A 359 29.03 -10.68 14.93
CA SER A 359 27.82 -10.44 15.71
C SER A 359 27.82 -9.04 16.35
N GLU A 360 28.96 -8.62 16.96
CA GLU A 360 29.13 -7.25 17.47
C GLU A 360 28.77 -6.19 16.43
N LYS A 361 29.37 -6.30 15.22
CA LYS A 361 29.12 -5.33 14.13
C LYS A 361 27.67 -5.33 13.66
N ALA A 362 27.03 -6.48 13.69
CA ALA A 362 25.63 -6.57 13.30
C ALA A 362 24.71 -5.91 14.37
N TYR A 363 24.96 -6.13 15.66
CA TYR A 363 24.23 -5.42 16.73
C TYR A 363 24.50 -3.91 16.71
N GLU A 364 25.71 -3.45 16.39
CA GLU A 364 25.97 -2.02 16.18
C GLU A 364 25.04 -1.44 15.11
N LYS A 365 24.80 -2.19 14.01
CA LYS A 365 23.88 -1.77 12.96
C LYS A 365 22.41 -1.79 13.42
N VAL A 366 21.99 -2.78 14.21
CA VAL A 366 20.67 -2.76 14.83
C VAL A 366 20.47 -1.47 15.60
N LEU A 367 21.41 -1.10 16.47
CA LEU A 367 21.32 0.06 17.36
C LEU A 367 21.48 1.41 16.62
N GLU A 368 22.18 1.43 15.49
CA GLU A 368 22.20 2.60 14.59
C GLU A 368 20.80 2.82 13.96
N LEU A 369 20.10 1.76 13.61
CA LEU A 369 18.78 1.82 12.94
C LEU A 369 17.63 1.97 13.94
N ASN A 370 17.72 1.27 15.07
CA ASN A 370 16.70 1.27 16.13
C ASN A 370 17.34 1.43 17.51
N PRO A 371 17.68 2.65 17.93
CA PRO A 371 18.34 2.91 19.23
C PRO A 371 17.44 2.67 20.44
N VAL A 372 16.13 2.44 20.26
CA VAL A 372 15.20 2.14 21.35
C VAL A 372 15.00 0.64 21.59
N ASP A 373 15.69 -0.20 20.84
CA ASP A 373 15.63 -1.67 21.00
C ASP A 373 16.39 -2.12 22.25
N ILE A 374 15.65 -2.44 23.30
CA ILE A 374 16.20 -2.85 24.60
C ILE A 374 16.91 -4.20 24.49
N GLU A 375 16.36 -5.14 23.73
CA GLU A 375 16.92 -6.49 23.56
C GLU A 375 18.27 -6.44 22.87
N ALA A 376 18.39 -5.64 21.83
CA ALA A 376 19.67 -5.44 21.12
C ALA A 376 20.75 -4.85 22.04
N TRP A 377 20.42 -3.88 22.93
CA TRP A 377 21.37 -3.38 23.94
C TRP A 377 21.81 -4.47 24.93
N LEU A 378 20.86 -5.26 25.39
CA LEU A 378 21.13 -6.35 26.34
C LEU A 378 22.01 -7.44 25.72
N ASP A 379 21.71 -7.87 24.50
CA ASP A 379 22.43 -8.93 23.81
C ASP A 379 23.83 -8.48 23.38
N TYR A 380 23.94 -7.28 22.81
CA TYR A 380 25.25 -6.73 22.46
C TYR A 380 26.16 -6.62 23.68
N SER A 381 25.67 -6.10 24.81
CA SER A 381 26.45 -6.02 26.04
C SER A 381 26.86 -7.39 26.59
N SER A 382 25.99 -8.40 26.42
CA SER A 382 26.26 -9.77 26.84
C SER A 382 27.43 -10.39 26.07
N ILE A 383 27.48 -10.15 24.74
CA ILE A 383 28.58 -10.61 23.87
C ILE A 383 29.91 -9.98 24.30
N LEU A 384 29.90 -8.68 24.62
CA LEU A 384 31.10 -7.99 25.10
C LEU A 384 31.54 -8.53 26.46
N PHE A 385 30.61 -8.79 27.36
CA PHE A 385 30.88 -9.39 28.67
C PHE A 385 31.48 -10.79 28.53
N GLU A 386 30.93 -11.65 27.65
CA GLU A 386 31.47 -12.99 27.38
C GLU A 386 32.91 -12.96 26.80
N GLN A 387 33.29 -11.86 26.15
CA GLN A 387 34.65 -11.66 25.62
C GLN A 387 35.61 -11.02 26.63
N ASP A 388 35.26 -10.93 27.89
CA ASP A 388 36.00 -10.23 28.94
C ASP A 388 36.20 -8.73 28.68
N LYS A 389 35.37 -8.10 27.82
CA LYS A 389 35.37 -6.66 27.50
C LYS A 389 34.42 -5.89 28.42
N LEU A 390 34.61 -6.01 29.73
CA LEU A 390 33.67 -5.50 30.74
C LEU A 390 33.45 -3.98 30.65
N ASP A 391 34.51 -3.20 30.43
CA ASP A 391 34.37 -1.73 30.30
C ASP A 391 33.50 -1.36 29.10
N SER A 392 33.67 -2.01 27.95
CA SER A 392 32.84 -1.79 26.76
C SER A 392 31.40 -2.22 26.98
N ALA A 393 31.15 -3.30 27.72
CA ALA A 393 29.79 -3.75 28.09
C ALA A 393 29.08 -2.69 28.95
N ILE A 394 29.79 -2.08 29.90
CA ILE A 394 29.27 -0.98 30.72
C ILE A 394 28.96 0.25 29.85
N GLU A 395 29.85 0.62 28.92
CA GLU A 395 29.62 1.73 28.00
C GLU A 395 28.39 1.53 27.15
N VAL A 396 28.20 0.32 26.56
CA VAL A 396 27.04 -0.03 25.74
C VAL A 396 25.75 0.08 26.56
N ILE A 397 25.68 -0.48 27.77
CA ILE A 397 24.50 -0.36 28.62
C ILE A 397 24.25 1.09 29.05
N SER A 398 25.31 1.86 29.31
CA SER A 398 25.17 3.29 29.61
C SER A 398 24.52 4.06 28.47
N GLU A 399 24.85 3.74 27.24
CA GLU A 399 24.23 4.35 26.05
C GLU A 399 22.78 3.84 25.87
N GLY A 400 22.55 2.55 26.10
CA GLY A 400 21.21 1.98 26.13
C GLY A 400 20.27 2.66 27.12
N ILE A 401 20.73 2.95 28.34
CA ILE A 401 19.98 3.70 29.36
C ILE A 401 19.65 5.13 28.90
N LYS A 402 20.55 5.81 28.18
CA LYS A 402 20.27 7.16 27.67
C LYS A 402 19.14 7.13 26.64
N ASN A 403 19.09 6.12 25.79
CA ASN A 403 18.04 5.97 24.79
C ASN A 403 16.73 5.40 25.39
N ASN A 404 16.82 4.65 26.50
CA ASN A 404 15.69 3.97 27.15
C ASN A 404 15.71 4.22 28.67
N PRO A 405 15.46 5.47 29.13
CA PRO A 405 15.64 5.85 30.54
C PRO A 405 14.66 5.17 31.50
N ASP A 406 13.57 4.60 31.00
CA ASP A 406 12.54 3.94 31.81
C ASP A 406 12.72 2.41 31.86
N SER A 407 13.73 1.82 31.17
CA SER A 407 13.93 0.38 31.13
C SER A 407 14.64 -0.13 32.38
N ALA A 408 13.88 -0.82 33.25
CA ALA A 408 14.42 -1.48 34.44
C ALA A 408 15.46 -2.55 34.08
N GLU A 409 15.29 -3.27 32.95
CA GLU A 409 16.19 -4.34 32.51
C GLU A 409 17.61 -3.83 32.28
N LEU A 410 17.76 -2.66 31.64
CA LEU A 410 19.06 -2.05 31.41
C LEU A 410 19.73 -1.62 32.72
N TYR A 411 18.95 -1.11 33.68
CA TYR A 411 19.47 -0.76 35.01
C TYR A 411 19.92 -2.01 35.78
N TYR A 412 19.16 -3.11 35.78
CA TYR A 412 19.59 -4.34 36.38
C TYR A 412 20.84 -4.93 35.71
N ARG A 413 20.94 -4.82 34.41
CA ARG A 413 22.14 -5.23 33.68
C ARG A 413 23.35 -4.41 34.06
N MET A 414 23.21 -3.06 34.18
CA MET A 414 24.25 -2.15 34.66
C MET A 414 24.72 -2.55 36.05
N VAL A 415 23.80 -2.86 36.97
CA VAL A 415 24.13 -3.35 38.33
C VAL A 415 25.01 -4.59 38.25
N ALA A 416 24.66 -5.57 37.41
CA ALA A 416 25.44 -6.79 37.27
C ALA A 416 26.88 -6.49 36.79
N TYR A 417 27.05 -5.67 35.80
CA TYR A 417 28.37 -5.33 35.25
C TYR A 417 29.22 -4.50 36.21
N LEU A 418 28.62 -3.55 36.93
CA LEU A 418 29.32 -2.76 37.96
C LEU A 418 29.74 -3.62 39.15
N PHE A 419 28.94 -4.62 39.55
CA PHE A 419 29.36 -5.60 40.54
C PHE A 419 30.54 -6.45 40.06
N ALA A 420 30.54 -6.89 38.80
CA ALA A 420 31.64 -7.62 38.20
C ALA A 420 32.91 -6.73 38.11
N ALA A 421 32.76 -5.44 37.85
CA ALA A 421 33.81 -4.45 37.86
C ALA A 421 34.30 -4.03 39.28
N GLN A 422 33.69 -4.54 40.34
CA GLN A 422 33.94 -4.16 41.74
C GLN A 422 33.62 -2.69 42.07
N GLN A 423 32.75 -2.06 41.29
CA GLN A 423 32.29 -0.67 41.48
C GLN A 423 31.01 -0.64 42.35
N PHE A 424 31.09 -1.17 43.56
CA PHE A 424 29.93 -1.45 44.39
C PHE A 424 29.08 -0.22 44.75
N SER A 425 29.73 0.93 44.96
CA SER A 425 29.00 2.16 45.35
C SER A 425 28.09 2.64 44.24
N GLU A 426 28.54 2.58 43.00
CA GLU A 426 27.79 2.98 41.81
C GLU A 426 26.69 1.95 41.50
N ALA A 427 27.02 0.65 41.61
CA ALA A 427 26.06 -0.43 41.44
C ALA A 427 24.83 -0.30 42.36
N LEU A 428 25.01 0.14 43.62
CA LEU A 428 23.90 0.34 44.54
C LEU A 428 22.97 1.50 44.12
N ILE A 429 23.51 2.56 43.50
CA ILE A 429 22.70 3.67 42.98
C ILE A 429 21.81 3.17 41.84
N TYR A 430 22.39 2.42 40.90
CA TYR A 430 21.64 1.84 39.79
C TYR A 430 20.62 0.80 40.25
N LEU A 431 20.94 0.03 41.31
CA LEU A 431 19.99 -0.93 41.92
C LEU A 431 18.75 -0.22 42.48
N GLU A 432 18.94 0.89 43.20
CA GLU A 432 17.81 1.65 43.72
C GLU A 432 16.97 2.24 42.56
N THR A 433 17.61 2.68 41.51
CA THR A 433 16.90 3.19 40.31
C THR A 433 16.10 2.06 39.64
N ALA A 434 16.69 0.89 39.43
CA ALA A 434 16.02 -0.27 38.86
C ALA A 434 14.80 -0.71 39.68
N LEU A 435 14.96 -0.78 40.98
CA LEU A 435 13.89 -1.16 41.91
C LEU A 435 12.76 -0.15 42.02
N ASN A 436 13.04 1.15 41.78
CA ASN A 436 12.02 2.19 41.70
C ASN A 436 11.25 2.12 40.36
N SER A 437 11.91 1.69 39.26
CA SER A 437 11.28 1.54 37.96
C SER A 437 10.40 0.27 37.93
N ASP A 438 10.97 -0.90 38.21
CA ASP A 438 10.23 -2.16 38.24
C ASP A 438 10.89 -3.13 39.22
N PRO A 439 10.37 -3.24 40.49
CA PRO A 439 10.93 -4.13 41.48
C PRO A 439 10.71 -5.62 41.19
N GLU A 440 9.73 -5.99 40.35
CA GLU A 440 9.44 -7.41 40.05
C GLU A 440 10.50 -8.05 39.14
N LYS A 441 11.17 -7.24 38.33
CA LYS A 441 12.24 -7.67 37.43
C LYS A 441 13.60 -7.89 38.10
N HIS A 442 13.70 -7.81 39.41
CA HIS A 442 14.95 -8.03 40.15
C HIS A 442 15.59 -9.42 39.92
N HIS A 443 14.81 -10.41 39.48
CA HIS A 443 15.32 -11.75 39.14
C HIS A 443 16.38 -11.71 38.04
N ILE A 444 16.29 -10.77 37.09
CA ILE A 444 17.26 -10.55 36.02
C ILE A 444 18.68 -10.38 36.56
N LEU A 445 18.84 -9.66 37.66
CA LEU A 445 20.15 -9.47 38.30
C LEU A 445 20.79 -10.80 38.71
N PHE A 446 19.98 -11.74 39.21
CA PHE A 446 20.44 -13.03 39.67
C PHE A 446 20.68 -14.04 38.56
N GLU A 447 20.06 -13.86 37.40
CA GLU A 447 20.36 -14.65 36.18
C GLU A 447 21.79 -14.39 35.72
N TYR A 448 22.25 -13.13 35.75
CA TYR A 448 23.60 -12.74 35.36
C TYR A 448 24.66 -12.97 36.41
N LEU A 449 24.33 -12.76 37.71
CA LEU A 449 25.23 -12.93 38.84
C LEU A 449 24.56 -13.72 39.96
N PRO A 450 24.44 -15.06 39.84
CA PRO A 450 23.80 -15.91 40.82
C PRO A 450 24.38 -15.76 42.24
N GLN A 451 25.68 -15.44 42.34
CA GLN A 451 26.36 -15.22 43.61
C GLN A 451 25.81 -14.05 44.42
N LEU A 452 25.08 -13.12 43.81
CA LEU A 452 24.47 -12.00 44.53
C LEU A 452 23.27 -12.42 45.40
N HIS A 453 22.73 -13.63 45.22
CA HIS A 453 21.76 -14.22 46.13
C HIS A 453 22.31 -14.39 47.59
N GLU A 454 23.63 -14.56 47.72
CA GLU A 454 24.30 -14.70 49.02
C GLU A 454 24.68 -13.33 49.63
N ASN A 455 24.57 -12.24 48.83
CA ASN A 455 24.92 -10.91 49.30
C ASN A 455 23.75 -10.28 50.11
N LYS A 456 23.89 -10.32 51.44
CA LYS A 456 22.86 -9.81 52.38
C LYS A 456 22.44 -8.38 52.13
N VAL A 457 23.38 -7.51 51.69
CA VAL A 457 23.09 -6.09 51.46
C VAL A 457 22.13 -5.94 50.29
N ILE A 458 22.39 -6.65 49.15
CA ILE A 458 21.55 -6.65 47.97
C ILE A 458 20.16 -7.21 48.28
N VAL A 459 20.11 -8.37 48.92
CA VAL A 459 18.86 -9.04 49.27
C VAL A 459 18.03 -8.18 50.24
N ASP A 460 18.65 -7.52 51.23
CA ASP A 460 17.96 -6.63 52.15
C ASP A 460 17.40 -5.36 51.42
N ILE A 461 18.11 -4.83 50.45
CA ILE A 461 17.63 -3.72 49.64
C ILE A 461 16.42 -4.16 48.78
N ILE A 462 16.54 -5.25 48.03
CA ILE A 462 15.45 -5.78 47.20
C ILE A 462 14.20 -6.04 48.05
N ASN A 463 14.34 -6.67 49.19
CA ASN A 463 13.22 -6.99 50.11
C ASN A 463 12.48 -5.74 50.66
N ARG A 464 13.06 -4.53 50.59
CA ARG A 464 12.37 -3.29 50.98
C ARG A 464 11.42 -2.79 49.89
N TYR A 465 11.70 -3.11 48.61
CA TYR A 465 10.92 -2.67 47.44
C TYR A 465 9.90 -3.72 46.98
N THR A 466 10.11 -4.99 47.32
CA THR A 466 9.22 -6.10 46.93
C THR A 466 8.21 -6.49 48.01
N ARG A 467 8.17 -5.77 49.15
CA ARG A 467 7.17 -5.89 50.21
C ARG A 467 6.07 -4.86 50.04
#